data_46f0cc06128cb8e8c977b5bb520afe94
#
_entry.id   46f0cc06128cb8e8c977b5bb520afe94
#
_cell.length_a   1.000
_cell.length_b   1.000
_cell.length_c   1.000
_cell.angle_alpha   90.00
_cell.angle_beta   90.00
_cell.angle_gamma   90.00
#
_symmetry.space_group_name_H-M   'P 1'
#
loop_
_entity.id
_entity.type
_entity.pdbx_description
1 polymer ?
#
loop_
_entity_poly.entity_id
_entity_poly.type
_entity_poly.pdbx_seq_one_letter_code
_entity_poly.pdbx_strand_id
1 'polypeptide(L)'
;MFIGFDYGTANCSVAVMRDHGPELLTLENNEPYLPSMLCAPTREAVSECLHRHWQVPTGSEENQQLLRRAISYNREEDIPVNGDSVLFGLQALAHYMEDPEEVYFVRSPKSFLGANGLKPQQIALFEDLVCESLINAEEKHAQTQQQ
;
A
#
# COMPACT_ATOMS: atom_id res chain seq x y z
N MET A 1 -22.91 -7.34 -0.11
CA MET A 1 -22.46 -6.11 0.56
C MET A 1 -21.85 -5.20 -0.50
N PHE A 2 -22.25 -3.95 -0.53
CA PHE A 2 -21.67 -2.97 -1.45
C PHE A 2 -20.61 -2.14 -0.72
N ILE A 3 -19.41 -2.06 -1.32
CA ILE A 3 -18.28 -1.32 -0.80
C ILE A 3 -17.93 -0.22 -1.81
N GLY A 4 -17.84 1.01 -1.34
CA GLY A 4 -17.35 2.14 -2.11
C GLY A 4 -15.92 2.47 -1.72
N PHE A 5 -15.07 2.66 -2.70
CA PHE A 5 -13.66 2.96 -2.50
C PHE A 5 -13.30 4.27 -3.20
N ASP A 6 -12.76 5.22 -2.46
CA ASP A 6 -12.24 6.47 -3.00
C ASP A 6 -10.73 6.51 -2.87
N TYR A 7 -10.05 6.38 -4.00
CA TYR A 7 -8.60 6.52 -4.10
C TYR A 7 -8.26 7.93 -4.58
N GLY A 8 -8.08 8.82 -3.61
CA GLY A 8 -7.77 10.22 -3.89
C GLY A 8 -6.27 10.51 -4.02
N THR A 9 -5.94 11.67 -4.56
CA THR A 9 -4.55 12.15 -4.67
C THR A 9 -3.91 12.38 -3.30
N ALA A 10 -4.68 12.94 -2.38
CA ALA A 10 -4.21 13.27 -1.03
C ALA A 10 -4.59 12.20 0.00
N ASN A 11 -5.79 11.65 -0.09
CA ASN A 11 -6.33 10.70 0.88
C ASN A 11 -7.15 9.62 0.20
N CYS A 12 -7.21 8.45 0.87
CA CYS A 12 -8.08 7.35 0.50
C CYS A 12 -9.16 7.17 1.56
N SER A 13 -10.31 6.65 1.16
CA SER A 13 -11.41 6.30 2.07
C SER A 13 -12.19 5.10 1.57
N VAL A 14 -12.86 4.40 2.50
CA VAL A 14 -13.72 3.26 2.20
C VAL A 14 -15.07 3.48 2.86
N ALA A 15 -16.14 3.24 2.12
CA ALA A 15 -17.49 3.27 2.63
C ALA A 15 -18.18 1.92 2.41
N VAL A 16 -19.01 1.50 3.36
CA VAL A 16 -19.88 0.35 3.21
C VAL A 16 -21.33 0.82 3.18
N MET A 17 -22.16 0.14 2.38
CA MET A 17 -23.58 0.41 2.36
C MET A 17 -24.24 -0.27 3.56
N ARG A 18 -24.87 0.51 4.41
CA ARG A 18 -25.71 0.06 5.52
C ARG A 18 -27.19 0.29 5.18
N ASP A 19 -28.10 -0.18 6.05
CA ASP A 19 -29.53 0.00 5.87
C ASP A 19 -29.96 1.48 5.88
N HIS A 20 -29.20 2.32 6.59
CA HIS A 20 -29.44 3.76 6.69
C HIS A 20 -28.65 4.60 5.70
N GLY A 21 -27.91 3.97 4.79
CA GLY A 21 -27.08 4.66 3.79
C GLY A 21 -25.59 4.30 3.87
N PRO A 22 -24.74 4.98 3.10
CA PRO A 22 -23.29 4.75 3.14
C PRO A 22 -22.68 5.21 4.45
N GLU A 23 -21.75 4.42 4.97
CA GLU A 23 -20.98 4.71 6.19
C GLU A 23 -19.50 4.61 5.89
N LEU A 24 -18.74 5.67 6.22
CA LEU A 24 -17.27 5.66 6.11
C LEU A 24 -16.68 4.79 7.21
N LEU A 25 -15.76 3.91 6.81
CA LEU A 25 -14.99 3.10 7.76
C LEU A 25 -13.84 3.92 8.33
N THR A 26 -13.51 3.67 9.60
CA THR A 26 -12.30 4.22 10.20
C THR A 26 -11.10 3.37 9.80
N LEU A 27 -10.02 3.99 9.35
CA LEU A 27 -8.85 3.32 8.82
C LEU A 27 -7.67 3.40 9.79
N GLU A 28 -7.10 4.58 9.96
CA GLU A 28 -5.92 4.80 10.77
C GLU A 28 -6.20 5.85 11.85
N ASN A 29 -5.80 5.58 13.10
CA ASN A 29 -6.01 6.48 14.24
C ASN A 29 -7.48 6.91 14.43
N ASN A 30 -8.43 6.01 14.17
CA ASN A 30 -9.87 6.27 14.19
C ASN A 30 -10.33 7.36 13.20
N GLU A 31 -9.51 7.68 12.21
CA GLU A 31 -9.86 8.62 11.14
C GLU A 31 -10.38 7.87 9.91
N PRO A 32 -11.39 8.42 9.20
CA PRO A 32 -11.94 7.77 8.01
C PRO A 32 -11.06 7.94 6.77
N TYR A 33 -10.04 8.79 6.82
CA TYR A 33 -9.15 9.08 5.70
C TYR A 33 -7.75 8.57 5.97
N LEU A 34 -7.21 7.85 4.99
CA LEU A 34 -5.83 7.38 4.98
C LEU A 34 -5.02 8.26 4.01
N PRO A 35 -3.98 8.97 4.45
CA PRO A 35 -3.12 9.71 3.52
C PRO A 35 -2.56 8.78 2.44
N SER A 36 -2.59 9.23 1.18
CA SER A 36 -2.08 8.48 0.03
C SER A 36 -0.55 8.54 -0.02
N MET A 37 0.08 7.88 0.94
CA MET A 37 1.54 7.86 1.14
C MET A 37 2.02 6.44 1.39
N LEU A 38 3.24 6.14 0.92
CA LEU A 38 3.91 4.86 1.11
C LEU A 38 5.37 5.10 1.46
N CYS A 39 5.89 4.31 2.39
CA CYS A 39 7.30 4.34 2.79
C CYS A 39 7.84 2.91 2.89
N ALA A 40 9.04 2.69 2.38
CA ALA A 40 9.74 1.41 2.46
C ALA A 40 11.26 1.66 2.49
N PRO A 41 12.08 0.67 2.90
CA PRO A 41 13.53 0.83 2.84
C PRO A 41 14.03 1.10 1.42
N THR A 42 13.48 0.39 0.43
CA THR A 42 13.82 0.54 -0.99
C THR A 42 12.59 0.25 -1.85
N ARG A 43 12.66 0.64 -3.11
CA ARG A 43 11.65 0.25 -4.10
C ARG A 43 11.60 -1.27 -4.29
N GLU A 44 12.74 -1.91 -4.25
CA GLU A 44 12.86 -3.37 -4.37
C GLU A 44 12.23 -4.07 -3.16
N ALA A 45 12.30 -3.48 -1.97
CA ALA A 45 11.64 -3.99 -0.77
C ALA A 45 10.12 -3.97 -0.91
N VAL A 46 9.55 -2.97 -1.59
CA VAL A 46 8.10 -2.94 -1.89
C VAL A 46 7.70 -4.17 -2.70
N SER A 47 8.40 -4.44 -3.80
CA SER A 47 8.08 -5.57 -4.68
C SER A 47 8.19 -6.92 -3.96
N GLU A 48 9.23 -7.14 -3.19
CA GLU A 48 9.42 -8.37 -2.43
C GLU A 48 8.38 -8.52 -1.33
N CYS A 49 8.12 -7.48 -0.55
CA CYS A 49 7.12 -7.47 0.52
C CYS A 49 5.73 -7.83 0.00
N LEU A 50 5.31 -7.19 -1.09
CA LEU A 50 4.02 -7.43 -1.71
C LEU A 50 3.82 -8.88 -2.10
N HIS A 51 4.80 -9.45 -2.77
CA HIS A 51 4.68 -10.81 -3.27
C HIS A 51 4.78 -11.85 -2.14
N ARG A 52 5.78 -11.74 -1.27
CA ARG A 52 6.08 -12.78 -0.27
C ARG A 52 5.22 -12.67 0.99
N HIS A 53 4.87 -11.48 1.41
CA HIS A 53 4.17 -11.25 2.68
C HIS A 53 2.70 -10.88 2.51
N TRP A 54 2.36 -10.25 1.39
CA TRP A 54 0.98 -9.84 1.08
C TRP A 54 0.33 -10.71 0.01
N GLN A 55 1.07 -11.65 -0.58
CA GLN A 55 0.60 -12.64 -1.55
C GLN A 55 0.01 -12.02 -2.82
N VAL A 56 0.50 -10.85 -3.21
CA VAL A 56 0.10 -10.21 -4.46
C VAL A 56 0.68 -11.00 -5.63
N PRO A 57 -0.14 -11.47 -6.57
CA PRO A 57 0.33 -12.25 -7.71
C PRO A 57 1.17 -11.39 -8.67
N THR A 58 2.18 -11.99 -9.27
CA THR A 58 3.04 -11.30 -10.23
C THR A 58 2.40 -11.11 -11.60
N GLY A 59 1.46 -11.98 -11.98
CA GLY A 59 0.69 -11.91 -13.21
C GLY A 59 1.46 -12.23 -14.48
N SER A 60 2.47 -11.46 -14.85
CA SER A 60 3.22 -11.61 -16.08
C SER A 60 4.64 -12.12 -15.84
N GLU A 61 5.26 -12.65 -16.92
CA GLU A 61 6.67 -13.07 -16.89
C GLU A 61 7.62 -11.89 -16.65
N GLU A 62 7.30 -10.72 -17.19
CA GLU A 62 8.07 -9.49 -16.94
C GLU A 62 8.07 -9.13 -15.45
N ASN A 63 6.91 -9.20 -14.80
CA ASN A 63 6.78 -8.95 -13.38
C ASN A 63 7.55 -9.98 -12.56
N GLN A 64 7.56 -11.23 -12.97
CA GLN A 64 8.36 -12.28 -12.31
C GLN A 64 9.85 -11.98 -12.39
N GLN A 65 10.33 -11.50 -13.54
CA GLN A 65 11.73 -11.10 -13.68
C GLN A 65 12.08 -9.88 -12.83
N LEU A 66 11.20 -8.87 -12.79
CA LEU A 66 11.38 -7.71 -11.94
C LEU A 66 11.44 -8.10 -10.46
N LEU A 67 10.57 -9.02 -10.04
CA LEU A 67 10.55 -9.53 -8.68
C LEU A 67 11.86 -10.27 -8.34
N ARG A 68 12.34 -11.13 -9.22
CA ARG A 68 13.62 -11.84 -9.00
C ARG A 68 14.78 -10.87 -8.85
N ARG A 69 14.83 -9.82 -9.67
CA ARG A 69 15.84 -8.77 -9.56
C ARG A 69 15.73 -8.03 -8.24
N ALA A 70 14.51 -7.71 -7.81
CA ALA A 70 14.27 -7.03 -6.55
C ALA A 70 14.74 -7.88 -5.35
N ILE A 71 14.41 -9.17 -5.35
CA ILE A 71 14.83 -10.11 -4.30
C ILE A 71 16.37 -10.24 -4.27
N SER A 72 17.01 -10.36 -5.44
CA SER A 72 18.47 -10.43 -5.53
C SER A 72 19.13 -9.16 -5.01
N TYR A 73 18.59 -8.00 -5.38
CA TYR A 73 19.07 -6.70 -4.91
C TYR A 73 19.00 -6.60 -3.38
N ASN A 74 17.84 -6.94 -2.79
CA ASN A 74 17.66 -6.86 -1.35
C ASN A 74 18.62 -7.80 -0.60
N ARG A 75 18.88 -8.97 -1.16
CA ARG A 75 19.85 -9.91 -0.59
C ARG A 75 21.28 -9.40 -0.68
N GLU A 76 21.69 -8.86 -1.82
CA GLU A 76 23.03 -8.32 -2.05
C GLU A 76 23.33 -7.11 -1.18
N GLU A 77 22.33 -6.27 -0.96
CA GLU A 77 22.44 -5.04 -0.15
C GLU A 77 22.08 -5.26 1.34
N ASP A 78 21.86 -6.51 1.74
CA ASP A 78 21.48 -6.87 3.12
C ASP A 78 20.27 -6.10 3.65
N ILE A 79 19.26 -5.88 2.80
CA ILE A 79 18.03 -5.20 3.16
C ILE A 79 17.03 -6.22 3.69
N PRO A 80 16.69 -6.19 5.00
CA PRO A 80 15.69 -7.10 5.54
C PRO A 80 14.29 -6.70 5.04
N VAL A 81 13.55 -7.69 4.53
CA VAL A 81 12.18 -7.49 4.06
C VAL A 81 11.25 -8.42 4.83
N ASN A 82 10.27 -7.85 5.50
CA ASN A 82 9.23 -8.58 6.24
C ASN A 82 7.85 -7.94 5.97
N GLY A 83 6.80 -8.45 6.61
CA GLY A 83 5.44 -7.96 6.40
C GLY A 83 5.21 -6.49 6.77
N ASP A 84 6.08 -5.93 7.60
CA ASP A 84 6.00 -4.54 8.06
C ASP A 84 6.99 -3.61 7.32
N SER A 85 7.67 -4.11 6.29
CA SER A 85 8.65 -3.31 5.55
C SER A 85 8.02 -2.19 4.73
N VAL A 86 6.76 -2.33 4.36
CA VAL A 86 6.01 -1.30 3.63
C VAL A 86 5.00 -0.67 4.58
N LEU A 87 5.10 0.64 4.74
CA LEU A 87 4.22 1.44 5.59
C LEU A 87 3.34 2.35 4.75
N PHE A 88 2.16 2.67 5.25
CA PHE A 88 1.17 3.49 4.57
C PHE A 88 0.66 4.61 5.47
N GLY A 89 0.07 5.62 4.85
CA GLY A 89 -0.64 6.67 5.54
C GLY A 89 0.22 7.45 6.52
N LEU A 90 -0.29 7.69 7.71
CA LEU A 90 0.42 8.45 8.75
C LEU A 90 1.67 7.74 9.25
N GLN A 91 1.68 6.40 9.28
CA GLN A 91 2.88 5.64 9.65
C GLN A 91 4.01 5.86 8.64
N ALA A 92 3.68 5.90 7.35
CA ALA A 92 4.66 6.20 6.31
C ALA A 92 5.23 7.61 6.47
N LEU A 93 4.37 8.59 6.72
CA LEU A 93 4.80 9.97 6.94
C LEU A 93 5.70 10.08 8.17
N ALA A 94 5.32 9.47 9.28
CA ALA A 94 6.10 9.50 10.51
C ALA A 94 7.49 8.90 10.31
N HIS A 95 7.58 7.76 9.63
CA HIS A 95 8.85 7.11 9.34
C HIS A 95 9.74 7.93 8.41
N TYR A 96 9.15 8.55 7.40
CA TYR A 96 9.86 9.47 6.50
C TYR A 96 10.42 10.69 7.25
N MET A 97 9.65 11.23 8.19
CA MET A 97 10.08 12.40 8.99
C MET A 97 11.26 12.07 9.92
N GLU A 98 11.37 10.82 10.36
CA GLU A 98 12.48 10.38 11.20
C GLU A 98 13.79 10.28 10.41
N ASP A 99 13.74 9.75 9.19
CA ASP A 99 14.93 9.52 8.37
C ASP A 99 14.65 9.68 6.88
N PRO A 100 14.55 10.91 6.38
CA PRO A 100 14.14 11.16 5.00
C PRO A 100 15.16 10.72 3.94
N GLU A 101 16.41 10.51 4.30
CA GLU A 101 17.46 10.15 3.33
C GLU A 101 17.61 8.63 3.14
N GLU A 102 17.22 7.85 4.14
CA GLU A 102 17.43 6.40 4.16
C GLU A 102 16.20 5.60 3.72
N VAL A 103 15.14 6.26 3.25
CA VAL A 103 13.89 5.59 2.91
C VAL A 103 13.40 5.92 1.51
N TYR A 104 12.71 4.98 0.90
CA TYR A 104 11.94 5.17 -0.32
C TYR A 104 10.53 5.65 0.06
N PHE A 105 10.20 6.89 -0.30
CA PHE A 105 8.93 7.51 0.07
C PHE A 105 8.18 7.95 -1.18
N VAL A 106 6.92 7.55 -1.27
CA VAL A 106 6.01 7.95 -2.35
C VAL A 106 4.87 8.76 -1.77
N ARG A 107 4.77 10.02 -2.18
CA ARG A 107 3.64 10.88 -1.90
C ARG A 107 2.70 10.83 -3.10
N SER A 108 1.42 10.55 -2.83
CA SER A 108 0.40 10.58 -3.86
C SER A 108 0.72 9.65 -5.06
N PRO A 109 0.71 8.30 -4.87
CA PRO A 109 1.01 7.36 -5.97
C PRO A 109 0.14 7.60 -7.21
N LYS A 110 -1.10 8.04 -7.01
CA LYS A 110 -2.02 8.36 -8.10
C LYS A 110 -1.49 9.46 -9.04
N SER A 111 -0.70 10.39 -8.53
CA SER A 111 -0.11 11.47 -9.34
C SER A 111 0.88 10.95 -10.39
N PHE A 112 1.40 9.74 -10.21
CA PHE A 112 2.34 9.11 -11.15
C PHE A 112 1.66 8.29 -12.24
N LEU A 113 0.33 8.12 -12.18
CA LEU A 113 -0.44 7.33 -13.15
C LEU A 113 -0.32 7.84 -14.59
N GLY A 114 0.02 9.10 -14.79
CA GLY A 114 0.25 9.69 -16.11
C GLY A 114 1.71 10.07 -16.38
N ALA A 115 2.63 9.77 -15.47
CA ALA A 115 4.03 10.17 -15.62
C ALA A 115 4.84 9.14 -16.40
N ASN A 116 5.72 9.62 -17.29
CA ASN A 116 6.56 8.76 -18.14
C ASN A 116 7.62 7.95 -17.38
N GLY A 117 7.66 8.03 -16.05
CA GLY A 117 8.69 7.38 -15.23
C GLY A 117 8.28 6.08 -14.54
N LEU A 118 6.96 5.80 -14.44
CA LEU A 118 6.46 4.55 -13.85
C LEU A 118 5.92 3.64 -14.93
N LYS A 119 6.39 2.40 -14.95
CA LYS A 119 5.82 1.39 -15.83
C LYS A 119 4.40 1.04 -15.34
N PRO A 120 3.47 0.71 -16.24
CA PRO A 120 2.09 0.33 -15.86
C PRO A 120 2.02 -0.75 -14.77
N GLN A 121 2.99 -1.65 -14.75
CA GLN A 121 3.08 -2.72 -13.74
C GLN A 121 3.38 -2.20 -12.32
N GLN A 122 4.14 -1.11 -12.22
CA GLN A 122 4.42 -0.49 -10.92
C GLN A 122 3.18 0.23 -10.38
N ILE A 123 2.38 0.76 -11.28
CA ILE A 123 1.11 1.41 -10.96
C ILE A 123 0.09 0.38 -10.44
N ALA A 124 -0.06 -0.74 -11.14
CA ALA A 124 -0.94 -1.83 -10.73
C ALA A 124 -0.56 -2.38 -9.35
N LEU A 125 0.72 -2.53 -9.07
CA LEU A 125 1.21 -2.95 -7.75
C LEU A 125 0.81 -1.96 -6.65
N PHE A 126 0.86 -0.67 -6.90
CA PHE A 126 0.44 0.34 -5.92
C PHE A 126 -1.07 0.34 -5.70
N GLU A 127 -1.86 0.18 -6.75
CA GLU A 127 -3.32 0.08 -6.64
C GLU A 127 -3.74 -1.15 -5.84
N ASP A 128 -3.18 -2.31 -6.16
CA ASP A 128 -3.43 -3.55 -5.44
C ASP A 128 -3.05 -3.43 -3.96
N LEU A 129 -1.96 -2.75 -3.66
CA LEU A 129 -1.46 -2.50 -2.32
C LEU A 129 -2.43 -1.66 -1.48
N VAL A 130 -2.94 -0.59 -2.05
CA VAL A 130 -3.91 0.26 -1.38
C VAL A 130 -5.21 -0.51 -1.16
N CYS A 131 -5.67 -1.27 -2.16
CA CYS A 131 -6.85 -2.12 -2.04
C CYS A 131 -6.69 -3.17 -0.93
N GLU A 132 -5.57 -3.89 -0.91
CA GLU A 132 -5.28 -4.89 0.13
C GLU A 132 -5.22 -4.27 1.52
N SER A 133 -4.58 -3.10 1.66
CA SER A 133 -4.53 -2.39 2.94
C SER A 133 -5.91 -2.02 3.45
N LEU A 134 -6.80 -1.63 2.55
CA LEU A 134 -8.15 -1.23 2.89
C LEU A 134 -9.04 -2.43 3.22
N ILE A 135 -8.89 -3.54 2.48
CA ILE A 135 -9.58 -4.80 2.78
C ILE A 135 -9.18 -5.29 4.17
N ASN A 136 -7.89 -5.29 4.49
CA ASN A 136 -7.39 -5.69 5.80
C ASN A 136 -7.91 -4.77 6.92
N ALA A 137 -8.01 -3.46 6.67
CA ALA A 137 -8.58 -2.52 7.63
C ALA A 137 -10.07 -2.77 7.87
N GLU A 138 -10.81 -3.10 6.80
CA GLU A 138 -12.22 -3.48 6.89
C GLU A 138 -12.42 -4.75 7.70
N GLU A 139 -11.63 -5.79 7.43
CA GLU A 139 -11.69 -7.06 8.18
C GLU A 139 -11.42 -6.86 9.67
N LYS A 140 -10.40 -6.08 10.01
CA LYS A 140 -10.09 -5.74 11.40
C LYS A 140 -11.24 -4.97 12.06
N HIS A 141 -11.82 -4.02 11.34
CA HIS A 141 -12.95 -3.25 11.85
C HIS A 141 -14.18 -4.14 12.09
N ALA A 142 -14.48 -5.02 11.14
CA ALA A 142 -15.58 -5.97 11.26
C ALA A 142 -15.39 -6.92 12.46
N GLN A 143 -14.18 -7.43 12.68
CA GLN A 143 -13.83 -8.27 13.83
C GLN A 143 -14.01 -7.52 15.15
N THR A 144 -13.61 -6.25 15.20
CA THR A 144 -13.75 -5.40 16.40
C THR A 144 -15.22 -5.13 16.72
N GLN A 145 -16.08 -4.95 15.73
CA GLN A 145 -17.51 -4.73 15.93
C GLN A 145 -18.27 -5.98 16.37
N GLN A 146 -17.75 -7.18 16.12
CA GLN A 146 -18.32 -8.45 16.56
C GLN A 146 -17.96 -8.82 18.00
N GLN A 147 -17.02 -8.14 18.59
CA GLN A 147 -16.65 -8.27 20.01
C GLN A 147 -17.42 -7.26 20.85
#